data_39c799fb5932c280c18fe1aeecc30cfd
#
_entry.id   39c799fb5932c280c18fe1aeecc30cfd
#
_cell.length_a   1.000
_cell.length_b   1.000
_cell.length_c   1.000
_cell.angle_alpha   90.00
_cell.angle_beta   90.00
_cell.angle_gamma   90.00
#
_symmetry.space_group_name_H-M   'P 1'
#
loop_
_entity.id
_entity.type
_entity.pdbx_description
1 polymer ?
#
loop_
_entity_poly.entity_id
_entity_poly.type
_entity_poly.pdbx_seq_one_letter_code
_entity_poly.pdbx_strand_id
1 'polypeptide(L)'
;MSAIVPYLLPLGIVIIANWGVRLRPWKILTHLCLGLLNSCTLLLGLMFVATPIIYRVIRQPMPPELQAINPLGLGWVFVVGALLGWLCLITPLRRLLARVLPLEPASPVHSVALTFFVYLAATSLGPLLTSQSFIFSLVDSTRLSAGLLVSEQALFVVFALAGVGLFVRRNPRETAERLGLHVPKLRHLAIALAAVIALLAFDYGVSLVWRQFWPASYELVSQSSGQLFGRFSTVLGALLLGLSAGTGEEMLFRGALQPRFRIPLTAALFAVSHLQYGVSPAMVEILIVGLVLGWIRERCNTTTCMVVH
;
A
#
# COMPACT_ATOMS: atom_id res chain seq x y z
N MET A 1 -1.94 10.22 -19.09
CA MET A 1 -3.22 10.69 -18.51
C MET A 1 -4.12 9.54 -18.01
N SER A 2 -4.10 8.35 -18.61
CA SER A 2 -4.96 7.21 -18.19
C SER A 2 -4.63 6.62 -16.82
N ALA A 3 -3.40 6.70 -16.36
CA ALA A 3 -2.97 6.11 -15.08
C ALA A 3 -3.52 6.81 -13.82
N ILE A 4 -3.90 8.07 -13.89
CA ILE A 4 -4.38 8.86 -12.73
C ILE A 4 -5.89 8.73 -12.51
N VAL A 5 -6.64 8.47 -13.58
CA VAL A 5 -8.12 8.43 -13.54
C VAL A 5 -8.69 7.52 -12.46
N PRO A 6 -8.19 6.29 -12.23
CA PRO A 6 -8.70 5.40 -11.18
C PRO A 6 -8.57 5.97 -9.75
N TYR A 7 -7.63 6.88 -9.52
CA TYR A 7 -7.36 7.46 -8.20
C TYR A 7 -8.20 8.70 -7.88
N LEU A 8 -8.89 9.29 -8.89
CA LEU A 8 -9.70 10.51 -8.69
C LEU A 8 -10.89 10.25 -7.75
N LEU A 9 -11.58 9.12 -7.92
CA LEU A 9 -12.71 8.77 -7.04
C LEU A 9 -12.25 8.52 -5.59
N PRO A 10 -11.25 7.67 -5.31
CA PRO A 10 -10.71 7.53 -3.96
C PRO A 10 -10.26 8.85 -3.34
N LEU A 11 -9.56 9.70 -4.10
CA LEU A 11 -9.11 11.00 -3.62
C LEU A 11 -10.29 11.92 -3.27
N GLY A 12 -11.32 11.94 -4.12
CA GLY A 12 -12.57 12.68 -3.87
C GLY A 12 -13.22 12.25 -2.55
N ILE A 13 -13.31 10.95 -2.28
CA ILE A 13 -13.85 10.40 -1.02
C ILE A 13 -13.02 10.87 0.17
N VAL A 14 -11.68 10.88 0.08
CA VAL A 14 -10.78 11.36 1.14
C VAL A 14 -11.03 12.84 1.44
N ILE A 15 -11.19 13.68 0.42
CA ILE A 15 -11.46 15.12 0.58
C ILE A 15 -12.84 15.34 1.22
N ILE A 16 -13.87 14.69 0.71
CA ILE A 16 -15.24 14.74 1.26
C ILE A 16 -15.26 14.31 2.73
N ALA A 17 -14.53 13.26 3.08
CA ALA A 17 -14.42 12.79 4.47
C ALA A 17 -13.80 13.86 5.41
N ASN A 18 -12.85 14.64 4.93
CA ASN A 18 -12.27 15.72 5.73
C ASN A 18 -13.27 16.86 5.99
N TRP A 19 -14.13 17.21 5.03
CA TRP A 19 -15.26 18.12 5.28
C TRP A 19 -16.29 17.50 6.22
N GLY A 20 -16.52 16.20 6.11
CA GLY A 20 -17.44 15.43 6.94
C GLY A 20 -17.08 15.39 8.43
N VAL A 21 -15.86 15.77 8.81
CA VAL A 21 -15.50 15.93 10.24
C VAL A 21 -16.27 17.07 10.90
N ARG A 22 -16.54 18.14 10.17
CA ARG A 22 -17.22 19.34 10.68
C ARG A 22 -18.69 19.43 10.29
N LEU A 23 -19.07 18.89 9.13
CA LEU A 23 -20.37 19.07 8.51
C LEU A 23 -21.08 17.71 8.31
N ARG A 24 -22.24 17.53 8.96
CA ARG A 24 -23.03 16.29 8.91
C ARG A 24 -23.41 15.82 7.49
N PRO A 25 -23.79 16.68 6.53
CA PRO A 25 -24.12 16.24 5.17
C PRO A 25 -22.92 15.53 4.49
N TRP A 26 -21.72 16.08 4.61
CA TRP A 26 -20.50 15.49 4.04
C TRP A 26 -20.11 14.18 4.73
N LYS A 27 -20.39 14.05 6.01
CA LYS A 27 -20.22 12.78 6.72
C LYS A 27 -21.16 11.70 6.16
N ILE A 28 -22.42 12.03 5.93
CA ILE A 28 -23.39 11.12 5.31
C ILE A 28 -22.92 10.75 3.90
N LEU A 29 -22.58 11.74 3.08
CA LEU A 29 -22.10 11.52 1.72
C LEU A 29 -20.87 10.61 1.69
N THR A 30 -19.91 10.79 2.61
CA THR A 30 -18.74 9.91 2.74
C THR A 30 -19.17 8.45 2.94
N HIS A 31 -20.10 8.19 3.87
CA HIS A 31 -20.56 6.81 4.12
C HIS A 31 -21.35 6.24 2.94
N LEU A 32 -22.13 7.06 2.23
CA LEU A 32 -22.80 6.63 1.00
C LEU A 32 -21.80 6.27 -0.10
N CYS A 33 -20.79 7.10 -0.32
CA CYS A 33 -19.71 6.81 -1.30
C CYS A 33 -18.96 5.52 -0.94
N LEU A 34 -18.61 5.31 0.33
CA LEU A 34 -17.96 4.08 0.77
C LEU A 34 -18.89 2.86 0.65
N GLY A 35 -20.19 3.01 0.97
CA GLY A 35 -21.18 1.96 0.77
C GLY A 35 -21.31 1.57 -0.70
N LEU A 36 -21.40 2.56 -1.60
CA LEU A 36 -21.42 2.33 -3.05
C LEU A 36 -20.15 1.63 -3.54
N LEU A 37 -18.98 2.11 -3.11
CA LEU A 37 -17.70 1.49 -3.44
C LEU A 37 -17.67 0.02 -3.01
N ASN A 38 -18.06 -0.29 -1.77
CA ASN A 38 -18.10 -1.65 -1.26
C ASN A 38 -19.10 -2.52 -2.04
N SER A 39 -20.27 -1.98 -2.41
CA SER A 39 -21.27 -2.70 -3.22
C SER A 39 -20.76 -3.01 -4.62
N CYS A 40 -20.13 -2.02 -5.30
CA CYS A 40 -19.53 -2.23 -6.62
C CYS A 40 -18.40 -3.27 -6.57
N THR A 41 -17.55 -3.22 -5.54
CA THR A 41 -16.49 -4.21 -5.35
C THR A 41 -17.05 -5.61 -5.08
N LEU A 42 -18.13 -5.71 -4.28
CA LEU A 42 -18.81 -6.98 -4.04
C LEU A 42 -19.37 -7.58 -5.33
N LEU A 43 -20.08 -6.76 -6.12
CA LEU A 43 -20.62 -7.20 -7.43
C LEU A 43 -19.52 -7.66 -8.37
N LEU A 44 -18.44 -6.91 -8.46
CA LEU A 44 -17.27 -7.30 -9.25
C LEU A 44 -16.70 -8.64 -8.78
N GLY A 45 -16.53 -8.81 -7.47
CA GLY A 45 -16.06 -10.06 -6.89
C GLY A 45 -16.98 -11.25 -7.22
N LEU A 46 -18.29 -11.07 -7.08
CA LEU A 46 -19.28 -12.10 -7.44
C LEU A 46 -19.25 -12.45 -8.94
N MET A 47 -19.05 -11.46 -9.81
CA MET A 47 -18.86 -11.71 -11.25
C MET A 47 -17.62 -12.60 -11.52
N PHE A 48 -16.49 -12.30 -10.88
CA PHE A 48 -15.30 -13.13 -11.00
C PHE A 48 -15.51 -14.54 -10.44
N VAL A 49 -16.19 -14.70 -9.29
CA VAL A 49 -16.55 -16.02 -8.71
C VAL A 49 -17.47 -16.80 -9.64
N ALA A 50 -18.42 -16.12 -10.29
CA ALA A 50 -19.35 -16.76 -11.23
C ALA A 50 -18.68 -17.20 -12.55
N THR A 51 -17.59 -16.56 -12.97
CA THR A 51 -16.93 -16.80 -14.26
C THR A 51 -16.64 -18.30 -14.51
N PRO A 52 -15.90 -19.04 -13.66
CA PRO A 52 -15.62 -20.46 -13.90
C PRO A 52 -16.88 -21.33 -13.86
N ILE A 53 -17.91 -20.95 -13.11
CA ILE A 53 -19.19 -21.66 -13.06
C ILE A 53 -19.92 -21.49 -14.38
N ILE A 54 -19.95 -20.28 -14.94
CA ILE A 54 -20.58 -19.99 -16.24
C ILE A 54 -19.94 -20.83 -17.34
N TYR A 55 -18.58 -20.83 -17.46
CA TYR A 55 -17.87 -21.62 -18.45
C TYR A 55 -18.14 -23.13 -18.32
N ARG A 56 -18.29 -23.64 -17.09
CA ARG A 56 -18.69 -25.04 -16.84
C ARG A 56 -20.11 -25.33 -17.32
N VAL A 57 -21.07 -24.42 -17.06
CA VAL A 57 -22.47 -24.57 -17.45
C VAL A 57 -22.63 -24.57 -18.96
N ILE A 58 -21.96 -23.64 -19.66
CA ILE A 58 -22.02 -23.56 -21.14
C ILE A 58 -21.14 -24.64 -21.82
N ARG A 59 -20.44 -25.48 -21.04
CA ARG A 59 -19.55 -26.56 -21.53
C ARG A 59 -18.46 -26.07 -22.49
N GLN A 60 -17.95 -24.85 -22.26
CA GLN A 60 -16.85 -24.29 -23.01
C GLN A 60 -15.58 -24.22 -22.14
N PRO A 61 -14.38 -24.42 -22.72
CA PRO A 61 -13.13 -24.20 -22.01
C PRO A 61 -12.99 -22.70 -21.70
N MET A 62 -12.55 -22.40 -20.48
CA MET A 62 -12.23 -21.02 -20.12
C MET A 62 -10.96 -20.57 -20.88
N PRO A 63 -10.93 -19.34 -21.45
CA PRO A 63 -9.76 -18.80 -22.13
C PRO A 63 -8.50 -18.84 -21.24
N PRO A 64 -7.31 -19.15 -21.81
CA PRO A 64 -6.06 -19.25 -21.05
C PRO A 64 -5.74 -18.00 -20.23
N GLU A 65 -6.05 -16.82 -20.76
CA GLU A 65 -5.83 -15.54 -20.11
C GLU A 65 -6.66 -15.41 -18.82
N LEU A 66 -7.92 -15.88 -18.86
CA LEU A 66 -8.79 -15.89 -17.67
C LEU A 66 -8.37 -16.98 -16.68
N GLN A 67 -7.87 -18.14 -17.18
CA GLN A 67 -7.33 -19.17 -16.28
C GLN A 67 -6.10 -18.69 -15.53
N ALA A 68 -5.20 -17.94 -16.20
CA ALA A 68 -3.98 -17.39 -15.61
C ALA A 68 -4.27 -16.41 -14.45
N ILE A 69 -5.36 -15.63 -14.55
CA ILE A 69 -5.78 -14.67 -13.52
C ILE A 69 -6.38 -15.38 -12.29
N ASN A 70 -6.76 -16.67 -12.40
CA ASN A 70 -7.52 -17.38 -11.36
C ASN A 70 -8.76 -16.59 -10.90
N PRO A 71 -9.81 -16.46 -11.73
CA PRO A 71 -10.95 -15.58 -11.43
C PRO A 71 -11.66 -15.97 -10.15
N LEU A 72 -11.70 -17.26 -9.78
CA LEU A 72 -12.28 -17.70 -8.51
C LEU A 72 -11.54 -17.12 -7.30
N GLY A 73 -10.21 -17.23 -7.29
CA GLY A 73 -9.37 -16.68 -6.22
C GLY A 73 -9.46 -15.16 -6.13
N LEU A 74 -9.31 -14.48 -7.26
CA LEU A 74 -9.42 -13.02 -7.34
C LEU A 74 -10.82 -12.54 -6.94
N GLY A 75 -11.87 -13.25 -7.37
CA GLY A 75 -13.25 -12.95 -6.98
C GLY A 75 -13.46 -13.00 -5.47
N TRP A 76 -12.93 -14.02 -4.81
CA TRP A 76 -13.01 -14.12 -3.34
C TRP A 76 -12.24 -13.00 -2.63
N VAL A 77 -11.11 -12.56 -3.16
CA VAL A 77 -10.40 -11.38 -2.59
C VAL A 77 -11.28 -10.15 -2.61
N PHE A 78 -11.96 -9.87 -3.74
CA PHE A 78 -12.88 -8.74 -3.83
C PHE A 78 -14.11 -8.90 -2.94
N VAL A 79 -14.70 -10.09 -2.88
CA VAL A 79 -15.85 -10.38 -2.00
C VAL A 79 -15.46 -10.15 -0.53
N VAL A 80 -14.38 -10.74 -0.07
CA VAL A 80 -13.90 -10.59 1.32
C VAL A 80 -13.51 -9.14 1.60
N GLY A 81 -12.78 -8.49 0.68
CA GLY A 81 -12.42 -7.09 0.78
C GLY A 81 -13.63 -6.17 0.92
N ALA A 82 -14.68 -6.39 0.10
CA ALA A 82 -15.93 -5.63 0.17
C ALA A 82 -16.70 -5.86 1.48
N LEU A 83 -16.79 -7.11 1.93
CA LEU A 83 -17.45 -7.44 3.21
C LEU A 83 -16.71 -6.81 4.39
N LEU A 84 -15.38 -6.89 4.42
CA LEU A 84 -14.56 -6.21 5.43
C LEU A 84 -14.70 -4.68 5.32
N GLY A 85 -14.79 -4.13 4.11
CA GLY A 85 -15.08 -2.72 3.86
C GLY A 85 -16.44 -2.30 4.47
N TRP A 86 -17.48 -3.10 4.28
CA TRP A 86 -18.77 -2.89 4.91
C TRP A 86 -18.69 -2.95 6.44
N LEU A 87 -17.96 -3.92 7.00
CA LEU A 87 -17.73 -4.02 8.44
C LEU A 87 -17.04 -2.77 9.00
N CYS A 88 -16.12 -2.17 8.24
CA CYS A 88 -15.46 -0.90 8.62
C CYS A 88 -16.43 0.29 8.73
N LEU A 89 -17.63 0.22 8.14
CA LEU A 89 -18.67 1.24 8.27
C LEU A 89 -19.52 1.06 9.53
N ILE A 90 -19.48 -0.09 10.19
CA ILE A 90 -20.26 -0.40 11.38
C ILE A 90 -19.64 0.27 12.61
N THR A 91 -20.36 1.23 13.20
CA THR A 91 -19.84 2.01 14.34
C THR A 91 -19.46 1.15 15.56
N PRO A 92 -20.22 0.12 15.99
CA PRO A 92 -19.80 -0.79 17.05
C PRO A 92 -18.45 -1.45 16.80
N LEU A 93 -18.18 -1.90 15.57
CA LEU A 93 -16.88 -2.50 15.23
C LEU A 93 -15.74 -1.48 15.31
N ARG A 94 -15.96 -0.25 14.81
CA ARG A 94 -14.97 0.82 14.96
C ARG A 94 -14.70 1.17 16.44
N ARG A 95 -15.71 1.11 17.31
CA ARG A 95 -15.50 1.26 18.76
C ARG A 95 -14.65 0.14 19.35
N LEU A 96 -14.85 -1.09 18.88
CA LEU A 96 -14.02 -2.24 19.30
C LEU A 96 -12.56 -2.04 18.82
N LEU A 97 -12.35 -1.70 17.55
CA LEU A 97 -11.02 -1.42 17.00
C LEU A 97 -10.34 -0.23 17.71
N ALA A 98 -11.09 0.77 18.14
CA ALA A 98 -10.58 1.92 18.87
C ALA A 98 -10.03 1.59 20.28
N ARG A 99 -10.29 0.39 20.80
CA ARG A 99 -9.64 -0.10 22.04
C ARG A 99 -8.16 -0.44 21.84
N VAL A 100 -7.79 -0.80 20.61
CA VAL A 100 -6.42 -1.24 20.24
C VAL A 100 -5.72 -0.21 19.36
N LEU A 101 -6.46 0.44 18.47
CA LEU A 101 -5.95 1.41 17.50
C LEU A 101 -6.36 2.84 17.89
N PRO A 102 -5.52 3.85 17.67
CA PRO A 102 -5.84 5.25 17.96
C PRO A 102 -6.82 5.82 16.91
N LEU A 103 -8.02 5.26 16.88
CA LEU A 103 -9.10 5.62 15.95
C LEU A 103 -10.21 6.39 16.68
N GLU A 104 -10.83 7.31 15.98
CA GLU A 104 -12.05 7.98 16.41
C GLU A 104 -13.25 7.32 15.70
N PRO A 105 -14.08 6.50 16.39
CA PRO A 105 -15.14 5.71 15.76
C PRO A 105 -16.18 6.53 15.00
N ALA A 106 -16.37 7.79 15.39
CA ALA A 106 -17.32 8.71 14.75
C ALA A 106 -16.73 9.47 13.56
N SER A 107 -15.41 9.41 13.34
CA SER A 107 -14.71 10.15 12.28
C SER A 107 -14.92 9.51 10.91
N PRO A 108 -15.43 10.25 9.91
CA PRO A 108 -15.54 9.74 8.54
C PRO A 108 -14.16 9.51 7.91
N VAL A 109 -13.15 10.29 8.27
CA VAL A 109 -11.76 10.11 7.80
C VAL A 109 -11.20 8.76 8.25
N HIS A 110 -11.48 8.33 9.49
CA HIS A 110 -11.04 7.03 9.97
C HIS A 110 -11.83 5.87 9.36
N SER A 111 -13.11 6.10 8.98
CA SER A 111 -13.88 5.12 8.18
C SER A 111 -13.24 4.91 6.80
N VAL A 112 -12.85 6.01 6.12
CA VAL A 112 -12.14 5.95 4.84
C VAL A 112 -10.78 5.26 5.00
N ALA A 113 -10.00 5.64 6.02
CA ALA A 113 -8.68 5.04 6.26
C ALA A 113 -8.78 3.52 6.49
N LEU A 114 -9.75 3.05 7.29
CA LEU A 114 -9.98 1.62 7.51
C LEU A 114 -10.39 0.90 6.22
N THR A 115 -11.36 1.45 5.47
CA THR A 115 -11.82 0.86 4.22
C THR A 115 -10.68 0.77 3.19
N PHE A 116 -9.91 1.85 3.04
CA PHE A 116 -8.79 1.86 2.07
C PHE A 116 -7.62 0.99 2.53
N PHE A 117 -7.39 0.86 3.85
CA PHE A 117 -6.44 -0.12 4.38
C PHE A 117 -6.84 -1.54 3.97
N VAL A 118 -8.11 -1.90 4.13
CA VAL A 118 -8.64 -3.21 3.71
C VAL A 118 -8.49 -3.41 2.20
N TYR A 119 -8.84 -2.40 1.39
CA TYR A 119 -8.70 -2.50 -0.06
C TYR A 119 -7.24 -2.61 -0.52
N LEU A 120 -6.34 -1.83 0.05
CA LEU A 120 -4.93 -1.92 -0.27
C LEU A 120 -4.39 -3.30 0.11
N ALA A 121 -4.74 -3.82 1.30
CA ALA A 121 -4.36 -5.18 1.70
C ALA A 121 -4.97 -6.25 0.76
N ALA A 122 -6.25 -6.15 0.43
CA ALA A 122 -6.94 -7.11 -0.44
C ALA A 122 -6.35 -7.11 -1.86
N THR A 123 -6.18 -5.94 -2.47
CA THR A 123 -5.61 -5.83 -3.82
C THR A 123 -4.15 -6.25 -3.87
N SER A 124 -3.38 -5.98 -2.81
CA SER A 124 -2.00 -6.46 -2.69
C SER A 124 -1.90 -7.97 -2.49
N LEU A 125 -2.84 -8.60 -1.77
CA LEU A 125 -2.88 -10.05 -1.57
C LEU A 125 -3.47 -10.81 -2.76
N GLY A 126 -4.26 -10.14 -3.61
CA GLY A 126 -4.90 -10.75 -4.79
C GLY A 126 -3.94 -11.52 -5.69
N PRO A 127 -2.78 -10.95 -6.05
CA PRO A 127 -1.77 -11.63 -6.85
C PRO A 127 -1.26 -12.96 -6.25
N LEU A 128 -1.30 -13.16 -4.93
CA LEU A 128 -0.91 -14.43 -4.30
C LEU A 128 -1.82 -15.61 -4.69
N LEU A 129 -3.02 -15.33 -5.15
CA LEU A 129 -3.97 -16.33 -5.62
C LEU A 129 -3.83 -16.61 -7.11
N THR A 130 -2.97 -15.86 -7.81
CA THR A 130 -2.58 -16.10 -9.20
C THR A 130 -1.30 -16.94 -9.26
N SER A 131 -0.96 -17.49 -10.43
CA SER A 131 0.32 -18.18 -10.58
C SER A 131 1.49 -17.20 -10.46
N GLN A 132 2.59 -17.60 -9.84
CA GLN A 132 3.79 -16.76 -9.76
C GLN A 132 4.30 -16.38 -11.16
N SER A 133 4.24 -17.31 -12.12
CA SER A 133 4.60 -17.03 -13.52
C SER A 133 3.74 -15.93 -14.14
N PHE A 134 2.46 -15.83 -13.77
CA PHE A 134 1.59 -14.75 -14.24
C PHE A 134 1.97 -13.40 -13.59
N ILE A 135 2.28 -13.38 -12.29
CA ILE A 135 2.76 -12.17 -11.62
C ILE A 135 4.03 -11.67 -12.30
N PHE A 136 5.00 -12.53 -12.52
CA PHE A 136 6.25 -12.18 -13.20
C PHE A 136 6.06 -11.78 -14.65
N SER A 137 5.12 -12.36 -15.38
CA SER A 137 4.79 -11.93 -16.75
C SER A 137 4.15 -10.53 -16.78
N LEU A 138 3.35 -10.17 -15.78
CA LEU A 138 2.85 -8.81 -15.63
C LEU A 138 3.99 -7.82 -15.34
N VAL A 139 4.91 -8.21 -14.47
CA VAL A 139 6.12 -7.42 -14.16
C VAL A 139 6.95 -7.23 -15.43
N ASP A 140 7.17 -8.29 -16.21
CA ASP A 140 7.91 -8.26 -17.47
C ASP A 140 7.26 -7.34 -18.51
N SER A 141 5.94 -7.33 -18.58
CA SER A 141 5.18 -6.47 -19.50
C SER A 141 5.15 -5.00 -19.05
N THR A 142 5.36 -4.74 -17.76
CA THR A 142 5.27 -3.41 -17.16
C THR A 142 6.67 -2.80 -17.00
N ARG A 143 7.17 -2.19 -18.09
CA ARG A 143 8.43 -1.43 -18.01
C ARG A 143 8.22 -0.20 -17.14
N LEU A 144 8.72 -0.24 -15.90
CA LEU A 144 8.66 0.90 -14.99
C LEU A 144 9.46 2.06 -15.60
N SER A 145 8.77 3.08 -16.07
CA SER A 145 9.39 4.32 -16.54
C SER A 145 9.59 5.29 -15.38
N ALA A 146 10.58 6.18 -15.50
CA ALA A 146 10.78 7.24 -14.50
C ALA A 146 9.54 8.11 -14.30
N GLY A 147 8.79 8.39 -15.38
CA GLY A 147 7.53 9.13 -15.31
C GLY A 147 6.44 8.38 -14.55
N LEU A 148 6.31 7.07 -14.75
CA LEU A 148 5.34 6.23 -14.04
C LEU A 148 5.70 6.17 -12.54
N LEU A 149 6.97 5.87 -12.21
CA LEU A 149 7.45 5.85 -10.84
C LEU A 149 7.14 7.18 -10.12
N VAL A 150 7.56 8.30 -10.69
CA VAL A 150 7.34 9.62 -10.07
C VAL A 150 5.85 9.93 -9.93
N SER A 151 5.01 9.55 -10.91
CA SER A 151 3.58 9.81 -10.83
C SER A 151 2.89 8.98 -9.75
N GLU A 152 3.29 7.72 -9.54
CA GLU A 152 2.78 6.87 -8.45
C GLU A 152 3.18 7.41 -7.08
N GLN A 153 4.45 7.78 -6.92
CA GLN A 153 4.93 8.36 -5.67
C GLN A 153 4.30 9.73 -5.38
N ALA A 154 4.08 10.55 -6.41
CA ALA A 154 3.34 11.81 -6.27
C ALA A 154 1.88 11.57 -5.82
N LEU A 155 1.23 10.51 -6.29
CA LEU A 155 -0.10 10.12 -5.81
C LEU A 155 -0.08 9.77 -4.32
N PHE A 156 0.93 9.04 -3.84
CA PHE A 156 1.06 8.74 -2.41
C PHE A 156 1.21 10.02 -1.58
N VAL A 157 2.00 10.98 -2.05
CA VAL A 157 2.10 12.31 -1.43
C VAL A 157 0.74 13.00 -1.39
N VAL A 158 0.02 13.04 -2.51
CA VAL A 158 -1.31 13.66 -2.60
C VAL A 158 -2.29 12.99 -1.64
N PHE A 159 -2.33 11.65 -1.58
CA PHE A 159 -3.18 10.92 -0.64
C PHE A 159 -2.79 11.17 0.81
N ALA A 160 -1.51 11.26 1.14
CA ALA A 160 -1.05 11.60 2.49
C ALA A 160 -1.50 13.00 2.91
N LEU A 161 -1.28 14.00 2.05
CA LEU A 161 -1.67 15.40 2.29
C LEU A 161 -3.21 15.54 2.40
N ALA A 162 -3.95 14.97 1.46
CA ALA A 162 -5.41 14.97 1.50
C ALA A 162 -5.94 14.21 2.71
N GLY A 163 -5.38 13.04 3.02
CA GLY A 163 -5.79 12.19 4.14
C GLY A 163 -5.65 12.87 5.50
N VAL A 164 -4.60 13.66 5.70
CA VAL A 164 -4.46 14.46 6.94
C VAL A 164 -5.25 15.76 6.90
N GLY A 165 -5.81 16.14 5.76
CA GLY A 165 -6.74 17.26 5.61
C GLY A 165 -6.07 18.60 5.33
N LEU A 166 -5.02 18.62 4.51
CA LEU A 166 -4.40 19.85 4.01
C LEU A 166 -5.47 20.75 3.35
N PHE A 167 -5.44 22.05 3.66
CA PHE A 167 -6.37 23.10 3.23
C PHE A 167 -7.84 22.92 3.62
N VAL A 168 -8.23 21.77 4.21
CA VAL A 168 -9.60 21.50 4.67
C VAL A 168 -9.72 21.63 6.19
N ARG A 169 -8.83 21.00 6.92
CA ARG A 169 -8.78 20.98 8.40
C ARG A 169 -7.50 21.55 8.96
N ARG A 170 -6.44 21.57 8.16
CA ARG A 170 -5.08 21.96 8.57
C ARG A 170 -4.48 22.90 7.55
N ASN A 171 -3.75 23.89 8.05
CA ASN A 171 -2.85 24.68 7.23
C ASN A 171 -1.57 23.87 6.89
N PRO A 172 -0.70 24.38 6.01
CA PRO A 172 0.53 23.66 5.61
C PRO A 172 1.45 23.30 6.79
N ARG A 173 1.59 24.20 7.78
CA ARG A 173 2.44 23.96 8.95
C ARG A 173 1.88 22.84 9.83
N GLU A 174 0.61 22.89 10.16
CA GLU A 174 -0.08 21.84 10.94
C GLU A 174 -0.07 20.50 10.19
N THR A 175 -0.13 20.53 8.86
CA THR A 175 -0.02 19.34 8.01
C THR A 175 1.37 18.74 8.11
N ALA A 176 2.42 19.54 7.98
CA ALA A 176 3.80 19.10 8.13
C ALA A 176 4.06 18.49 9.52
N GLU A 177 3.60 19.18 10.58
CA GLU A 177 3.68 18.67 11.96
C GLU A 177 2.94 17.32 12.11
N ARG A 178 1.72 17.21 11.56
CA ARG A 178 0.92 15.97 11.61
C ARG A 178 1.56 14.82 10.86
N LEU A 179 2.20 15.07 9.72
CA LEU A 179 2.94 14.08 8.94
C LEU A 179 4.32 13.77 9.56
N GLY A 180 4.79 14.57 10.50
CA GLY A 180 6.12 14.44 11.10
C GLY A 180 7.24 14.85 10.16
N LEU A 181 6.98 15.87 9.35
CA LEU A 181 7.96 16.47 8.44
C LEU A 181 8.73 17.56 9.19
N HIS A 182 9.86 17.19 9.76
CA HIS A 182 10.74 18.07 10.50
C HIS A 182 12.16 17.93 10.00
N VAL A 183 12.95 18.98 10.08
CA VAL A 183 14.38 18.93 9.77
C VAL A 183 15.06 17.93 10.73
N PRO A 184 15.75 16.90 10.21
CA PRO A 184 16.42 15.93 11.06
C PRO A 184 17.56 16.58 11.86
N LYS A 185 17.64 16.23 13.14
CA LYS A 185 18.78 16.63 14.00
C LYS A 185 20.00 15.74 13.65
N LEU A 186 21.21 16.17 14.02
CA LEU A 186 22.42 15.38 13.77
C LEU A 186 22.32 13.95 14.33
N ARG A 187 21.74 13.78 15.53
CA ARG A 187 21.48 12.44 16.11
C ARG A 187 20.54 11.59 15.24
N HIS A 188 19.57 12.22 14.55
CA HIS A 188 18.66 11.52 13.67
C HIS A 188 19.37 11.03 12.41
N LEU A 189 20.31 11.82 11.89
CA LEU A 189 21.17 11.42 10.76
C LEU A 189 22.11 10.27 11.15
N ALA A 190 22.65 10.29 12.37
CA ALA A 190 23.45 9.17 12.89
C ALA A 190 22.63 7.89 13.01
N ILE A 191 21.38 7.98 13.52
CA ILE A 191 20.45 6.84 13.57
C ILE A 191 20.12 6.36 12.15
N ALA A 192 19.87 7.26 11.21
CA ALA A 192 19.60 6.91 9.81
C ALA A 192 20.76 6.15 9.19
N LEU A 193 21.99 6.66 9.34
CA LEU A 193 23.19 5.99 8.83
C LEU A 193 23.39 4.61 9.45
N ALA A 194 23.22 4.48 10.78
CA ALA A 194 23.34 3.20 11.45
C ALA A 194 22.25 2.22 10.97
N ALA A 195 21.03 2.69 10.75
CA ALA A 195 19.93 1.88 10.22
C ALA A 195 20.21 1.42 8.78
N VAL A 196 20.71 2.29 7.90
CA VAL A 196 21.09 1.92 6.53
C VAL A 196 22.16 0.84 6.55
N ILE A 197 23.24 1.00 7.34
CA ILE A 197 24.30 0.00 7.46
C ILE A 197 23.74 -1.33 7.97
N ALA A 198 22.89 -1.31 9.02
CA ALA A 198 22.29 -2.50 9.59
C ALA A 198 21.35 -3.21 8.60
N LEU A 199 20.53 -2.45 7.85
CA LEU A 199 19.62 -3.00 6.85
C LEU A 199 20.38 -3.58 5.65
N LEU A 200 21.45 -2.95 5.18
CA LEU A 200 22.29 -3.49 4.11
C LEU A 200 23.02 -4.77 4.56
N ALA A 201 23.52 -4.82 5.79
CA ALA A 201 24.13 -6.03 6.33
C ALA A 201 23.08 -7.16 6.49
N PHE A 202 21.87 -6.82 6.89
CA PHE A 202 20.75 -7.76 6.99
C PHE A 202 20.34 -8.31 5.62
N ASP A 203 20.14 -7.44 4.61
CA ASP A 203 19.84 -7.80 3.21
C ASP A 203 20.92 -8.75 2.66
N TYR A 204 22.20 -8.40 2.85
CA TYR A 204 23.29 -9.26 2.44
C TYR A 204 23.23 -10.64 3.12
N GLY A 205 22.98 -10.69 4.42
CA GLY A 205 22.83 -11.95 5.17
C GLY A 205 21.66 -12.79 4.68
N VAL A 206 20.49 -12.17 4.46
CA VAL A 206 19.31 -12.85 3.89
C VAL A 206 19.61 -13.39 2.50
N SER A 207 20.25 -12.60 1.66
CA SER A 207 20.64 -12.99 0.30
C SER A 207 21.59 -14.20 0.29
N LEU A 208 22.58 -14.28 1.19
CA LEU A 208 23.47 -15.42 1.30
C LEU A 208 22.68 -16.70 1.68
N VAL A 209 21.83 -16.62 2.70
CA VAL A 209 21.00 -17.76 3.14
C VAL A 209 20.03 -18.17 2.03
N TRP A 210 19.38 -17.21 1.39
CA TRP A 210 18.41 -17.46 0.33
C TRP A 210 19.04 -18.14 -0.88
N ARG A 211 20.19 -17.66 -1.35
CA ARG A 211 20.95 -18.29 -2.44
C ARG A 211 21.39 -19.71 -2.12
N GLN A 212 21.75 -19.98 -0.85
CA GLN A 212 22.21 -21.30 -0.41
C GLN A 212 21.05 -22.31 -0.36
N PHE A 213 19.89 -21.93 0.18
CA PHE A 213 18.82 -22.88 0.48
C PHE A 213 17.70 -22.90 -0.58
N TRP A 214 17.48 -21.80 -1.30
CA TRP A 214 16.43 -21.68 -2.34
C TRP A 214 16.95 -20.93 -3.58
N PRO A 215 17.98 -21.44 -4.27
CA PRO A 215 18.67 -20.75 -5.36
C PRO A 215 17.72 -20.38 -6.52
N ALA A 216 16.81 -21.28 -6.91
CA ALA A 216 15.87 -21.02 -8.00
C ALA A 216 14.91 -19.86 -7.68
N SER A 217 14.44 -19.77 -6.44
CA SER A 217 13.58 -18.65 -6.01
C SER A 217 14.36 -17.35 -5.95
N TYR A 218 15.61 -17.40 -5.48
CA TYR A 218 16.50 -16.21 -5.47
C TYR A 218 16.72 -15.67 -6.89
N GLU A 219 17.10 -16.55 -7.81
CA GLU A 219 17.37 -16.18 -9.21
C GLU A 219 16.14 -15.56 -9.88
N LEU A 220 14.96 -16.16 -9.69
CA LEU A 220 13.71 -15.66 -10.24
C LEU A 220 13.40 -14.24 -9.76
N VAL A 221 13.52 -13.96 -8.45
CA VAL A 221 13.26 -12.64 -7.88
C VAL A 221 14.33 -11.64 -8.28
N SER A 222 15.60 -12.06 -8.34
CA SER A 222 16.72 -11.23 -8.78
C SER A 222 16.55 -10.78 -10.24
N GLN A 223 16.18 -11.69 -11.14
CA GLN A 223 15.91 -11.37 -12.55
C GLN A 223 14.75 -10.40 -12.69
N SER A 224 13.62 -10.65 -11.99
CA SER A 224 12.45 -9.78 -12.03
C SER A 224 12.76 -8.39 -11.48
N SER A 225 13.54 -8.30 -10.40
CA SER A 225 14.02 -7.02 -9.85
C SER A 225 14.92 -6.29 -10.84
N GLY A 226 15.82 -7.01 -11.50
CA GLY A 226 16.70 -6.45 -12.54
C GLY A 226 15.90 -5.91 -13.73
N GLN A 227 14.84 -6.57 -14.14
CA GLN A 227 13.96 -6.10 -15.22
C GLN A 227 13.18 -4.84 -14.83
N LEU A 228 12.62 -4.80 -13.61
CA LEU A 228 11.87 -3.66 -13.11
C LEU A 228 12.75 -2.42 -12.89
N PHE A 229 13.86 -2.61 -12.19
CA PHE A 229 14.66 -1.51 -11.65
C PHE A 229 16.00 -1.32 -12.37
N GLY A 230 16.39 -2.19 -13.30
CA GLY A 230 17.69 -2.12 -13.97
C GLY A 230 17.96 -0.80 -14.69
N ARG A 231 16.91 -0.09 -15.13
CA ARG A 231 17.04 1.27 -15.70
C ARG A 231 17.49 2.31 -14.68
N PHE A 232 17.32 2.04 -13.40
CA PHE A 232 17.71 2.92 -12.29
C PHE A 232 19.06 2.53 -11.68
N SER A 233 19.84 1.65 -12.33
CA SER A 233 21.16 1.21 -11.86
C SER A 233 22.26 2.26 -11.96
N THR A 234 21.99 3.41 -12.60
CA THR A 234 22.89 4.57 -12.58
C THR A 234 22.73 5.37 -11.29
N VAL A 235 23.76 6.13 -10.90
CA VAL A 235 23.68 7.00 -9.70
C VAL A 235 22.46 7.92 -9.74
N LEU A 236 22.19 8.56 -10.89
CA LEU A 236 21.02 9.43 -11.05
C LEU A 236 19.71 8.64 -10.95
N GLY A 237 19.67 7.45 -11.56
CA GLY A 237 18.51 6.54 -11.47
C GLY A 237 18.24 6.08 -10.04
N ALA A 238 19.27 5.66 -9.31
CA ALA A 238 19.16 5.27 -7.91
C ALA A 238 18.68 6.44 -7.02
N LEU A 239 19.22 7.65 -7.24
CA LEU A 239 18.74 8.84 -6.54
C LEU A 239 17.27 9.15 -6.86
N LEU A 240 16.86 9.04 -8.14
CA LEU A 240 15.46 9.26 -8.52
C LEU A 240 14.54 8.23 -7.85
N LEU A 241 14.92 6.95 -7.88
CA LEU A 241 14.18 5.87 -7.24
C LEU A 241 14.07 6.10 -5.72
N GLY A 242 15.19 6.28 -5.03
CA GLY A 242 15.22 6.46 -3.59
C GLY A 242 14.50 7.73 -3.12
N LEU A 243 14.73 8.86 -3.77
CA LEU A 243 14.07 10.13 -3.39
C LEU A 243 12.58 10.11 -3.65
N SER A 244 12.13 9.55 -4.79
CA SER A 244 10.70 9.48 -5.10
C SER A 244 9.98 8.48 -4.19
N ALA A 245 10.47 7.23 -4.08
CA ALA A 245 9.89 6.21 -3.22
C ALA A 245 9.98 6.61 -1.74
N GLY A 246 11.14 7.03 -1.27
CA GLY A 246 11.33 7.49 0.10
C GLY A 246 10.41 8.66 0.47
N THR A 247 10.13 9.58 -0.46
CA THR A 247 9.19 10.67 -0.19
C THR A 247 7.74 10.17 -0.20
N GLY A 248 7.31 9.49 -1.26
CA GLY A 248 5.91 9.07 -1.43
C GLY A 248 5.49 8.05 -0.39
N GLU A 249 6.25 6.97 -0.25
CA GLU A 249 5.92 5.88 0.65
C GLU A 249 6.01 6.31 2.12
N GLU A 250 7.07 7.01 2.52
CA GLU A 250 7.21 7.42 3.92
C GLU A 250 6.16 8.45 4.33
N MET A 251 5.76 9.37 3.44
CA MET A 251 4.64 10.28 3.74
C MET A 251 3.33 9.53 3.93
N LEU A 252 3.04 8.53 3.08
CA LEU A 252 1.80 7.76 3.19
C LEU A 252 1.85 6.81 4.39
N PHE A 253 2.84 5.92 4.44
CA PHE A 253 2.88 4.87 5.46
C PHE A 253 3.26 5.42 6.83
N ARG A 254 4.36 6.17 6.98
CA ARG A 254 4.84 6.66 8.28
C ARG A 254 4.17 7.96 8.70
N GLY A 255 3.92 8.87 7.75
CA GLY A 255 3.27 10.15 8.01
C GLY A 255 1.77 10.01 8.26
N ALA A 256 1.03 9.43 7.33
CA ALA A 256 -0.43 9.42 7.39
C ALA A 256 -1.01 8.20 8.12
N LEU A 257 -0.57 6.97 7.77
CA LEU A 257 -1.18 5.71 8.23
C LEU A 257 -0.68 5.25 9.60
N GLN A 258 0.64 5.20 9.84
CA GLN A 258 1.21 4.65 11.09
C GLN A 258 0.63 5.28 12.36
N PRO A 259 0.38 6.59 12.46
CA PRO A 259 -0.24 7.16 13.66
C PRO A 259 -1.66 6.65 13.96
N ARG A 260 -2.30 5.91 13.03
CA ARG A 260 -3.64 5.33 13.19
C ARG A 260 -3.62 3.81 13.28
N PHE A 261 -2.70 3.16 12.57
CA PHE A 261 -2.62 1.70 12.48
C PHE A 261 -1.46 1.11 13.31
N ARG A 262 -0.64 1.95 13.94
CA ARG A 262 0.57 1.57 14.68
C ARG A 262 1.60 0.89 13.79
N ILE A 263 2.79 0.60 14.34
CA ILE A 263 3.92 0.03 13.58
C ILE A 263 3.57 -1.33 12.96
N PRO A 264 3.04 -2.35 13.72
CA PRO A 264 2.91 -3.69 13.17
C PRO A 264 1.97 -3.76 11.95
N LEU A 265 0.79 -3.14 12.05
CA LEU A 265 -0.17 -3.17 10.94
C LEU A 265 0.31 -2.37 9.73
N THR A 266 0.99 -1.24 9.96
CA THR A 266 1.53 -0.43 8.86
C THR A 266 2.70 -1.13 8.19
N ALA A 267 3.58 -1.79 8.95
CA ALA A 267 4.68 -2.59 8.40
C ALA A 267 4.16 -3.81 7.62
N ALA A 268 3.13 -4.49 8.13
CA ALA A 268 2.50 -5.60 7.41
C ALA A 268 1.86 -5.11 6.09
N LEU A 269 1.13 -3.98 6.12
CA LEU A 269 0.56 -3.39 4.91
C LEU A 269 1.65 -2.99 3.91
N PHE A 270 2.75 -2.40 4.39
CA PHE A 270 3.91 -2.06 3.58
C PHE A 270 4.53 -3.30 2.92
N ALA A 271 4.71 -4.39 3.66
CA ALA A 271 5.24 -5.63 3.11
C ALA A 271 4.32 -6.23 2.05
N VAL A 272 3.01 -6.34 2.32
CA VAL A 272 2.08 -6.89 1.32
C VAL A 272 1.90 -5.99 0.10
N SER A 273 2.15 -4.69 0.20
CA SER A 273 2.15 -3.81 -0.98
C SER A 273 3.35 -4.02 -1.92
N HIS A 274 4.33 -4.83 -1.51
CA HIS A 274 5.53 -5.18 -2.28
C HIS A 274 5.50 -6.62 -2.83
N LEU A 275 4.32 -7.15 -3.14
CA LEU A 275 4.14 -8.51 -3.63
C LEU A 275 4.69 -8.79 -5.04
N GLN A 276 5.24 -7.78 -5.72
CA GLN A 276 6.04 -8.00 -6.94
C GLN A 276 7.22 -8.95 -6.73
N TYR A 277 7.66 -9.17 -5.48
CA TYR A 277 8.69 -10.15 -5.11
C TYR A 277 8.13 -11.55 -4.80
N GLY A 278 6.81 -11.73 -4.94
CA GLY A 278 6.11 -12.98 -4.61
C GLY A 278 6.16 -13.35 -3.12
N VAL A 279 5.76 -14.57 -2.81
CA VAL A 279 5.94 -15.16 -1.46
C VAL A 279 7.38 -15.67 -1.36
N SER A 280 8.25 -14.85 -0.88
CA SER A 280 9.70 -15.11 -0.84
C SER A 280 10.32 -14.53 0.44
N PRO A 281 11.58 -14.85 0.77
CA PRO A 281 12.31 -14.22 1.85
C PRO A 281 12.33 -12.68 1.77
N ALA A 282 12.30 -12.09 0.57
CA ALA A 282 12.20 -10.64 0.40
C ALA A 282 10.97 -10.03 1.06
N MET A 283 9.84 -10.75 1.13
CA MET A 283 8.65 -10.25 1.81
C MET A 283 8.86 -10.11 3.33
N VAL A 284 9.57 -11.06 3.94
CA VAL A 284 9.93 -10.99 5.36
C VAL A 284 10.93 -9.85 5.59
N GLU A 285 11.87 -9.68 4.68
CA GLU A 285 12.84 -8.59 4.71
C GLU A 285 12.16 -7.22 4.65
N ILE A 286 11.23 -7.01 3.72
CA ILE A 286 10.47 -5.77 3.61
C ILE A 286 9.61 -5.52 4.85
N LEU A 287 9.06 -6.58 5.47
CA LEU A 287 8.38 -6.46 6.76
C LEU A 287 9.31 -5.93 7.85
N ILE A 288 10.54 -6.45 7.93
CA ILE A 288 11.55 -6.01 8.90
C ILE A 288 11.96 -4.57 8.61
N VAL A 289 12.22 -4.21 7.35
CA VAL A 289 12.45 -2.82 6.94
C VAL A 289 11.29 -1.93 7.38
N GLY A 290 10.05 -2.39 7.15
CA GLY A 290 8.82 -1.71 7.59
C GLY A 290 8.75 -1.45 9.08
N LEU A 291 9.14 -2.44 9.90
CA LEU A 291 9.20 -2.33 11.37
C LEU A 291 10.29 -1.36 11.83
N VAL A 292 11.48 -1.43 11.24
CA VAL A 292 12.61 -0.55 11.54
C VAL A 292 12.27 0.90 11.21
N LEU A 293 11.76 1.18 10.01
CA LEU A 293 11.31 2.51 9.62
C LEU A 293 10.19 3.01 10.53
N GLY A 294 9.25 2.14 10.89
CA GLY A 294 8.19 2.47 11.84
C GLY A 294 8.74 2.88 13.22
N TRP A 295 9.73 2.18 13.72
CA TRP A 295 10.41 2.51 14.98
C TRP A 295 11.18 3.85 14.85
N ILE A 296 11.90 4.08 13.76
CA ILE A 296 12.61 5.35 13.47
C ILE A 296 11.61 6.51 13.44
N ARG A 297 10.42 6.33 12.86
CA ARG A 297 9.38 7.34 12.85
C ARG A 297 8.97 7.76 14.26
N GLU A 298 8.84 6.84 15.20
CA GLU A 298 8.45 7.13 16.59
C GLU A 298 9.58 7.78 17.39
N ARG A 299 10.84 7.43 17.11
CA ARG A 299 12.01 7.95 17.82
C ARG A 299 12.56 9.25 17.25
N CYS A 300 12.32 9.47 15.97
CA CYS A 300 12.83 10.62 15.23
C CYS A 300 11.66 11.38 14.57
N ASN A 301 11.45 11.16 13.27
CA ASN A 301 10.39 11.76 12.47
C ASN A 301 10.29 11.07 11.10
N THR A 302 9.26 11.42 10.31
CA THR A 302 9.07 10.86 8.95
C THR A 302 10.20 11.25 7.99
N THR A 303 10.72 12.46 8.08
CA THR A 303 11.85 12.91 7.22
C THR A 303 13.10 12.05 7.45
N THR A 304 13.34 11.59 8.68
CA THR A 304 14.44 10.66 8.96
C THR A 304 14.21 9.31 8.28
N CYS A 305 12.96 8.82 8.22
CA CYS A 305 12.63 7.60 7.47
C CYS A 305 12.89 7.78 5.97
N MET A 306 12.56 8.94 5.39
CA MET A 306 12.87 9.25 3.99
C MET A 306 14.38 9.23 3.70
N VAL A 307 15.22 9.63 4.66
CA VAL A 307 16.67 9.58 4.51
C VAL A 307 17.22 8.15 4.58
N VAL A 308 16.57 7.28 5.35
CA VAL A 308 16.95 5.85 5.43
C VAL A 308 16.54 5.10 4.18
N HIS A 309 15.36 5.40 3.65
CA HIS A 309 14.80 4.78 2.45
C HIS A 309 15.62 5.11 1.21
#